data_4bbf1058ab7685647a51520c23e03e23
#
_entry.id   4bbf1058ab7685647a51520c23e03e23
#
_cell.length_a   1.000
_cell.length_b   1.000
_cell.length_c   1.000
_cell.angle_alpha   90.00
_cell.angle_beta   90.00
_cell.angle_gamma   90.00
#
_symmetry.space_group_name_H-M   'P 1'
#
loop_
_entity.id
_entity.type
_entity.pdbx_description
1 polymer ?
#
loop_
_entity_poly.entity_id
_entity_poly.type
_entity_poly.pdbx_seq_one_letter_code
_entity_poly.pdbx_strand_id
1 'polypeptide(L)'
;IGVNAKEIIDEAHEAQAWNLELIGRTLRLMSTQMTTDLFGDMPRSEAYESNSPHYDTQESIYEWMNQEIEELIGMYEDPTYTEAATNIPIDQSIDRVFAGDLNKWKHYTYALKARLLLRKLPNWENNAATCQAIITAVNRALEGWEDVLYRFDGGNGAQNSPWGEAFGSTEQGGLGWEGRGNMLNSAVPTKYFMENILGVFESHNNLKGWAEDPRILAFMSARPGPSGTSDSGTEMRYLDTNIGMDVSYKVDNYPTLFPEVDGKKVSVYTQNTGYVPLFLEEELLLIKAEATYWSGDKPTARSLTMQAAEINFDRFNLSSIYGSSYT
;
A
#
# COMPACT_ATOMS: atom_id res chain seq x y z
N ILE A 1 3.14 13.94 -10.20
CA ILE A 1 4.15 12.84 -10.11
C ILE A 1 4.66 12.50 -11.51
N GLY A 2 3.81 12.26 -12.49
CA GLY A 2 4.22 11.79 -13.82
C GLY A 2 5.13 12.73 -14.60
N VAL A 3 4.86 14.04 -14.61
CA VAL A 3 5.73 15.05 -15.29
C VAL A 3 7.13 15.03 -14.70
N ASN A 4 7.23 15.14 -13.39
CA ASN A 4 8.54 15.19 -12.70
C ASN A 4 9.30 13.86 -12.90
N ALA A 5 8.58 12.71 -12.93
CA ALA A 5 9.24 11.43 -13.19
C ALA A 5 9.81 11.36 -14.61
N LYS A 6 9.10 11.89 -15.62
CA LYS A 6 9.61 11.95 -17.00
C LYS A 6 10.88 12.82 -17.09
N GLU A 7 10.83 14.03 -16.54
CA GLU A 7 11.97 14.96 -16.55
C GLU A 7 13.20 14.33 -15.89
N ILE A 8 13.04 13.73 -14.71
CA ILE A 8 14.13 13.06 -13.99
C ILE A 8 14.71 11.91 -14.83
N ILE A 9 13.87 11.09 -15.47
CA ILE A 9 14.31 9.96 -16.30
C ILE A 9 15.11 10.46 -17.50
N ASP A 10 14.61 11.48 -18.21
CA ASP A 10 15.24 12.02 -19.41
C ASP A 10 16.60 12.65 -19.07
N GLU A 11 16.68 13.48 -18.03
CA GLU A 11 17.94 14.10 -17.57
C GLU A 11 18.95 13.07 -17.06
N ALA A 12 18.47 12.05 -16.31
CA ALA A 12 19.32 10.96 -15.83
C ALA A 12 19.91 10.15 -16.98
N HIS A 13 19.10 9.87 -18.01
CA HIS A 13 19.54 9.17 -19.22
C HIS A 13 20.63 9.96 -19.97
N GLU A 14 20.42 11.26 -20.22
CA GLU A 14 21.40 12.12 -20.87
C GLU A 14 22.71 12.21 -20.08
N ALA A 15 22.63 12.26 -18.75
CA ALA A 15 23.78 12.28 -17.85
C ALA A 15 24.42 10.91 -17.63
N GLN A 16 23.82 9.84 -18.15
CA GLN A 16 24.17 8.45 -17.86
C GLN A 16 24.17 8.10 -16.35
N ALA A 17 23.34 8.81 -15.56
CA ALA A 17 23.11 8.53 -14.14
C ALA A 17 22.10 7.37 -14.01
N TRP A 18 22.57 6.19 -14.37
CA TRP A 18 21.72 5.01 -14.53
C TRP A 18 20.95 4.60 -13.28
N ASN A 19 21.57 4.79 -12.10
CA ASN A 19 20.89 4.52 -10.83
C ASN A 19 19.64 5.39 -10.64
N LEU A 20 19.70 6.66 -11.01
CA LEU A 20 18.56 7.58 -10.92
C LEU A 20 17.49 7.25 -11.98
N GLU A 21 17.92 6.92 -13.20
CA GLU A 21 17.04 6.48 -14.28
C GLU A 21 16.26 5.21 -13.88
N LEU A 22 16.95 4.19 -13.36
CA LEU A 22 16.36 2.92 -12.93
C LEU A 22 15.28 3.13 -11.86
N ILE A 23 15.59 3.94 -10.84
CA ILE A 23 14.62 4.27 -9.78
C ILE A 23 13.43 5.04 -10.35
N GLY A 24 13.68 6.05 -11.18
CA GLY A 24 12.65 6.86 -11.80
C GLY A 24 11.70 6.03 -12.69
N ARG A 25 12.27 5.15 -13.51
CA ARG A 25 11.48 4.22 -14.37
C ARG A 25 10.66 3.23 -13.54
N THR A 26 11.21 2.69 -12.44
CA THR A 26 10.47 1.79 -11.55
C THR A 26 9.29 2.50 -10.88
N LEU A 27 9.48 3.75 -10.43
CA LEU A 27 8.41 4.56 -9.86
C LEU A 27 7.34 4.92 -10.90
N ARG A 28 7.75 5.24 -12.14
CA ARG A 28 6.83 5.48 -13.25
C ARG A 28 5.99 4.22 -13.55
N LEU A 29 6.63 3.06 -13.60
CA LEU A 29 5.97 1.79 -13.81
C LEU A 29 4.93 1.51 -12.71
N MET A 30 5.29 1.65 -11.44
CA MET A 30 4.38 1.51 -10.30
C MET A 30 3.16 2.44 -10.41
N SER A 31 3.40 3.73 -10.68
CA SER A 31 2.31 4.70 -10.78
C SER A 31 1.39 4.44 -11.96
N THR A 32 1.95 3.99 -13.10
CA THR A 32 1.18 3.60 -14.28
C THR A 32 0.30 2.38 -13.98
N GLN A 33 0.88 1.35 -13.32
CA GLN A 33 0.13 0.16 -12.93
C GLN A 33 -1.05 0.54 -12.01
N MET A 34 -0.81 1.31 -10.97
CA MET A 34 -1.87 1.74 -10.06
C MET A 34 -2.96 2.55 -10.77
N THR A 35 -2.57 3.44 -11.68
CA THR A 35 -3.53 4.29 -12.38
C THR A 35 -4.40 3.49 -13.34
N THR A 36 -3.80 2.64 -14.17
CA THR A 36 -4.59 1.83 -15.13
C THR A 36 -5.43 0.76 -14.42
N ASP A 37 -4.95 0.20 -13.29
CA ASP A 37 -5.73 -0.74 -12.49
C ASP A 37 -7.00 -0.12 -11.89
N LEU A 38 -6.95 1.18 -11.56
CA LEU A 38 -8.08 1.91 -10.97
C LEU A 38 -9.01 2.53 -12.02
N PHE A 39 -8.48 2.99 -13.15
CA PHE A 39 -9.21 3.82 -14.10
C PHE A 39 -9.34 3.20 -15.49
N GLY A 40 -8.64 2.10 -15.79
CA GLY A 40 -8.64 1.47 -17.11
C GLY A 40 -7.78 2.22 -18.12
N ASP A 41 -8.37 2.55 -19.28
CA ASP A 41 -7.71 3.32 -20.34
C ASP A 41 -7.25 4.68 -19.84
N MET A 42 -6.03 5.10 -20.19
CA MET A 42 -5.45 6.37 -19.76
C MET A 42 -4.43 6.89 -20.76
N PRO A 43 -4.19 8.21 -20.84
CA PRO A 43 -3.08 8.74 -21.61
C PRO A 43 -1.73 8.24 -21.04
N ARG A 44 -0.95 7.56 -21.87
CA ARG A 44 0.41 7.10 -21.53
C ARG A 44 1.42 7.51 -22.61
N SER A 45 1.17 7.13 -23.85
CA SER A 45 2.12 7.34 -24.96
C SER A 45 2.35 8.81 -25.29
N GLU A 46 1.32 9.62 -25.18
CA GLU A 46 1.39 11.09 -25.39
C GLU A 46 1.27 11.87 -24.06
N ALA A 47 1.30 11.17 -22.92
CA ALA A 47 1.27 11.83 -21.64
C ALA A 47 2.44 12.81 -21.52
N TYR A 48 2.14 14.06 -21.14
CA TYR A 48 3.12 15.13 -20.94
C TYR A 48 3.75 15.71 -22.23
N GLU A 49 3.38 15.23 -23.42
CA GLU A 49 3.88 15.71 -24.71
C GLU A 49 2.80 16.48 -25.50
N SER A 50 1.55 16.19 -25.22
CA SER A 50 0.37 16.80 -25.87
C SER A 50 -0.53 17.49 -24.86
N ASN A 51 -1.11 18.63 -25.24
CA ASN A 51 -2.17 19.29 -24.47
C ASN A 51 -3.53 18.58 -24.60
N SER A 52 -3.64 17.64 -25.53
CA SER A 52 -4.82 16.81 -25.75
C SER A 52 -4.39 15.39 -26.12
N PRO A 53 -3.79 14.66 -25.16
CA PRO A 53 -3.31 13.31 -25.40
C PRO A 53 -4.50 12.37 -25.66
N HIS A 54 -4.33 11.41 -26.55
CA HIS A 54 -5.30 10.34 -26.69
C HIS A 54 -5.17 9.32 -25.56
N TYR A 55 -6.21 8.53 -25.35
CA TYR A 55 -6.24 7.44 -24.38
C TYR A 55 -5.69 6.18 -25.02
N ASP A 56 -4.65 5.62 -24.42
CA ASP A 56 -4.18 4.28 -24.72
C ASP A 56 -5.10 3.27 -24.04
N THR A 57 -5.35 2.13 -24.68
CA THR A 57 -6.13 1.06 -24.07
C THR A 57 -5.36 0.42 -22.92
N GLN A 58 -6.07 -0.05 -21.90
CA GLN A 58 -5.46 -0.76 -20.78
C GLN A 58 -4.61 -1.95 -21.26
N GLU A 59 -5.04 -2.67 -22.29
CA GLU A 59 -4.29 -3.77 -22.89
C GLU A 59 -2.92 -3.31 -23.41
N SER A 60 -2.88 -2.21 -24.19
CA SER A 60 -1.62 -1.66 -24.72
C SER A 60 -0.69 -1.14 -23.62
N ILE A 61 -1.27 -0.59 -22.55
CA ILE A 61 -0.52 -0.15 -21.37
C ILE A 61 0.12 -1.35 -20.65
N TYR A 62 -0.61 -2.46 -20.51
CA TYR A 62 -0.10 -3.69 -19.91
C TYR A 62 0.99 -4.34 -20.77
N GLU A 63 0.89 -4.29 -22.10
CA GLU A 63 1.94 -4.74 -23.01
C GLU A 63 3.21 -3.93 -22.83
N TRP A 64 3.10 -2.60 -22.77
CA TRP A 64 4.23 -1.73 -22.49
C TRP A 64 4.84 -2.01 -21.11
N MET A 65 4.03 -2.15 -20.06
CA MET A 65 4.53 -2.45 -18.72
C MET A 65 5.31 -3.77 -18.68
N ASN A 66 4.87 -4.79 -19.42
CA ASN A 66 5.62 -6.05 -19.52
C ASN A 66 7.01 -5.84 -20.15
N GLN A 67 7.09 -5.08 -21.24
CA GLN A 67 8.37 -4.79 -21.91
C GLN A 67 9.29 -3.98 -20.99
N GLU A 68 8.75 -2.94 -20.36
CA GLU A 68 9.48 -2.07 -19.44
C GLU A 68 10.04 -2.84 -18.24
N ILE A 69 9.27 -3.77 -17.66
CA ILE A 69 9.72 -4.62 -16.55
C ILE A 69 10.89 -5.51 -16.95
N GLU A 70 10.84 -6.16 -18.12
CA GLU A 70 11.92 -7.06 -18.57
C GLU A 70 13.19 -6.25 -18.82
N GLU A 71 13.08 -5.06 -19.42
CA GLU A 71 14.21 -4.19 -19.64
C GLU A 71 14.82 -3.69 -18.32
N LEU A 72 13.98 -3.22 -17.39
CA LEU A 72 14.43 -2.79 -16.06
C LEU A 72 15.17 -3.89 -15.31
N ILE A 73 14.63 -5.11 -15.29
CA ILE A 73 15.28 -6.26 -14.65
C ILE A 73 16.64 -6.50 -15.28
N GLY A 74 16.72 -6.50 -16.63
CA GLY A 74 17.98 -6.66 -17.33
C GLY A 74 19.02 -5.60 -16.96
N MET A 75 18.61 -4.33 -16.85
CA MET A 75 19.49 -3.24 -16.43
C MET A 75 19.91 -3.37 -14.96
N TYR A 76 19.00 -3.76 -14.06
CA TYR A 76 19.34 -4.00 -12.64
C TYR A 76 20.29 -5.18 -12.43
N GLU A 77 20.35 -6.12 -13.36
CA GLU A 77 21.24 -7.29 -13.29
C GLU A 77 22.59 -7.05 -14.00
N ASP A 78 22.72 -5.98 -14.75
CA ASP A 78 23.94 -5.64 -15.50
C ASP A 78 24.80 -4.61 -14.74
N PRO A 79 26.04 -4.98 -14.34
CA PRO A 79 26.99 -4.08 -13.71
C PRO A 79 27.30 -2.82 -14.53
N THR A 80 27.15 -2.87 -15.87
CA THR A 80 27.33 -1.70 -16.74
C THR A 80 26.46 -0.53 -16.31
N TYR A 81 25.26 -0.78 -15.78
CA TYR A 81 24.36 0.23 -15.29
C TYR A 81 24.47 0.44 -13.77
N THR A 82 24.50 -0.66 -13.01
CA THR A 82 24.44 -0.57 -11.54
C THR A 82 25.75 -0.09 -10.90
N GLU A 83 26.90 -0.31 -11.56
CA GLU A 83 28.22 0.08 -11.08
C GLU A 83 28.87 1.18 -11.94
N ALA A 84 28.07 1.86 -12.79
CA ALA A 84 28.59 2.90 -13.67
C ALA A 84 29.23 4.05 -12.88
N ALA A 85 30.40 4.52 -13.35
CA ALA A 85 31.11 5.64 -12.73
C ALA A 85 30.36 6.97 -12.79
N THR A 86 29.35 7.05 -13.63
CA THR A 86 28.46 8.21 -13.80
C THR A 86 27.27 8.21 -12.83
N ASN A 87 27.07 7.12 -12.10
CA ASN A 87 26.03 7.04 -11.09
C ASN A 87 26.28 8.05 -9.98
N ILE A 88 25.20 8.69 -9.54
CA ILE A 88 25.24 9.73 -8.51
C ILE A 88 24.97 9.13 -7.12
N PRO A 89 25.53 9.70 -6.04
CA PRO A 89 25.15 9.31 -4.68
C PRO A 89 23.67 9.63 -4.42
N ILE A 90 22.92 8.63 -3.98
CA ILE A 90 21.51 8.77 -3.59
C ILE A 90 21.38 8.32 -2.14
N ASP A 91 20.90 9.20 -1.28
CA ASP A 91 20.66 8.93 0.14
C ASP A 91 19.15 9.03 0.47
N GLN A 92 18.82 8.87 1.74
CA GLN A 92 17.44 8.92 2.21
C GLN A 92 16.75 10.28 2.04
N SER A 93 17.48 11.36 1.81
CA SER A 93 16.90 12.67 1.53
C SER A 93 16.30 12.75 0.12
N ILE A 94 16.84 11.97 -0.81
CA ILE A 94 16.41 11.86 -2.21
C ILE A 94 15.45 10.67 -2.39
N ASP A 95 15.87 9.49 -1.94
CA ASP A 95 15.07 8.27 -2.01
C ASP A 95 14.63 7.82 -0.61
N ARG A 96 13.41 8.18 -0.24
CA ARG A 96 12.80 7.85 1.06
C ARG A 96 12.35 6.40 1.19
N VAL A 97 12.45 5.61 0.13
CA VAL A 97 12.05 4.20 0.12
C VAL A 97 13.22 3.32 0.51
N PHE A 98 14.31 3.36 -0.27
CA PHE A 98 15.45 2.47 -0.11
C PHE A 98 16.82 3.17 -0.04
N ALA A 99 16.83 4.51 0.06
CA ALA A 99 18.07 5.30 0.14
C ALA A 99 19.06 5.03 -1.03
N GLY A 100 18.55 4.77 -2.21
CA GLY A 100 19.34 4.52 -3.42
C GLY A 100 19.85 3.09 -3.57
N ASP A 101 19.44 2.15 -2.72
CA ASP A 101 19.83 0.74 -2.82
C ASP A 101 19.20 0.05 -4.04
N LEU A 102 19.96 -0.04 -5.13
CA LEU A 102 19.51 -0.63 -6.39
C LEU A 102 19.16 -2.11 -6.27
N ASN A 103 19.74 -2.83 -5.33
CA ASN A 103 19.39 -4.23 -5.13
C ASN A 103 17.97 -4.38 -4.57
N LYS A 104 17.58 -3.52 -3.63
CA LYS A 104 16.21 -3.47 -3.12
C LYS A 104 15.21 -3.02 -4.19
N TRP A 105 15.58 -2.02 -5.00
CA TRP A 105 14.77 -1.59 -6.15
C TRP A 105 14.59 -2.70 -7.20
N LYS A 106 15.61 -3.52 -7.44
CA LYS A 106 15.51 -4.72 -8.28
C LYS A 106 14.48 -5.71 -7.73
N HIS A 107 14.56 -6.04 -6.45
CA HIS A 107 13.60 -6.94 -5.82
C HIS A 107 12.17 -6.40 -5.87
N TYR A 108 12.00 -5.09 -5.69
CA TYR A 108 10.71 -4.43 -5.90
C TYR A 108 10.22 -4.54 -7.35
N THR A 109 11.09 -4.41 -8.33
CA THR A 109 10.72 -4.59 -9.75
C THR A 109 10.21 -6.01 -10.03
N TYR A 110 10.82 -7.03 -9.42
CA TYR A 110 10.28 -8.40 -9.48
C TYR A 110 8.92 -8.54 -8.81
N ALA A 111 8.68 -7.83 -7.72
CA ALA A 111 7.36 -7.79 -7.07
C ALA A 111 6.29 -7.16 -7.97
N LEU A 112 6.61 -6.05 -8.63
CA LEU A 112 5.73 -5.42 -9.64
C LEU A 112 5.45 -6.36 -10.80
N LYS A 113 6.45 -7.12 -11.26
CA LYS A 113 6.27 -8.18 -12.28
C LYS A 113 5.27 -9.25 -11.83
N ALA A 114 5.40 -9.73 -10.61
CA ALA A 114 4.49 -10.73 -10.07
C ALA A 114 3.04 -10.21 -10.01
N ARG A 115 2.85 -8.97 -9.53
CA ARG A 115 1.54 -8.32 -9.48
C ARG A 115 0.94 -8.13 -10.88
N LEU A 116 1.75 -7.68 -11.85
CA LEU A 116 1.33 -7.48 -13.23
C LEU A 116 0.89 -8.79 -13.89
N LEU A 117 1.67 -9.86 -13.73
CA LEU A 117 1.34 -11.18 -14.25
C LEU A 117 0.05 -11.73 -13.63
N LEU A 118 -0.15 -11.54 -12.32
CA LEU A 118 -1.36 -11.97 -11.63
C LEU A 118 -2.61 -11.30 -12.23
N ARG A 119 -2.55 -10.00 -12.49
CA ARG A 119 -3.68 -9.25 -13.03
C ARG A 119 -4.02 -9.58 -14.48
N LYS A 120 -3.07 -10.14 -15.22
CA LYS A 120 -3.28 -10.58 -16.61
C LYS A 120 -3.93 -11.95 -16.75
N LEU A 121 -4.21 -12.65 -15.66
CA LEU A 121 -4.78 -14.00 -15.69
C LEU A 121 -6.31 -13.95 -15.86
N PRO A 122 -6.87 -13.97 -17.07
CA PRO A 122 -8.31 -13.93 -17.26
C PRO A 122 -8.98 -15.28 -16.99
N ASN A 123 -8.25 -16.41 -17.11
CA ASN A 123 -8.75 -17.76 -16.92
C ASN A 123 -7.68 -18.61 -16.22
N TRP A 124 -7.90 -18.94 -14.98
CA TRP A 124 -7.00 -19.72 -14.12
C TRP A 124 -6.81 -21.16 -14.59
N GLU A 125 -7.78 -21.76 -15.26
CA GLU A 125 -7.79 -23.17 -15.60
C GLU A 125 -6.74 -23.62 -16.62
N ASN A 126 -6.14 -22.69 -17.40
CA ASN A 126 -5.21 -23.05 -18.48
C ASN A 126 -3.87 -22.28 -18.45
N ASN A 127 -3.49 -21.72 -17.31
CA ASN A 127 -2.35 -20.79 -17.21
C ASN A 127 -1.19 -21.32 -16.35
N ALA A 128 -0.87 -22.62 -16.43
CA ALA A 128 0.25 -23.21 -15.66
C ALA A 128 1.58 -22.46 -15.90
N ALA A 129 1.86 -22.04 -17.12
CA ALA A 129 3.08 -21.30 -17.44
C ALA A 129 3.09 -19.91 -16.76
N THR A 130 1.96 -19.21 -16.76
CA THR A 130 1.85 -17.90 -16.10
C THR A 130 1.91 -18.03 -14.58
N CYS A 131 1.24 -19.03 -13.99
CA CYS A 131 1.38 -19.33 -12.56
C CYS A 131 2.84 -19.60 -12.18
N GLN A 132 3.57 -20.39 -12.99
CA GLN A 132 4.99 -20.65 -12.75
C GLN A 132 5.84 -19.39 -12.89
N ALA A 133 5.53 -18.51 -13.85
CA ALA A 133 6.21 -17.22 -14.01
C ALA A 133 5.97 -16.30 -12.80
N ILE A 134 4.75 -16.26 -12.26
CA ILE A 134 4.40 -15.51 -11.04
C ILE A 134 5.22 -16.06 -9.85
N ILE A 135 5.20 -17.38 -9.63
CA ILE A 135 5.94 -18.01 -8.53
C ILE A 135 7.44 -17.69 -8.65
N THR A 136 7.98 -17.74 -9.86
CA THR A 136 9.39 -17.41 -10.12
C THR A 136 9.67 -15.94 -9.79
N ALA A 137 8.83 -15.01 -10.24
CA ALA A 137 9.00 -13.59 -9.96
C ALA A 137 8.93 -13.29 -8.45
N VAL A 138 7.97 -13.92 -7.73
CA VAL A 138 7.89 -13.77 -6.26
C VAL A 138 9.14 -14.33 -5.58
N ASN A 139 9.64 -15.51 -5.99
CA ASN A 139 10.86 -16.08 -5.42
C ASN A 139 12.05 -15.14 -5.61
N ARG A 140 12.21 -14.55 -6.79
CA ARG A 140 13.26 -13.56 -7.07
C ARG A 140 13.10 -12.29 -6.23
N ALA A 141 11.87 -11.83 -6.01
CA ALA A 141 11.59 -10.71 -5.12
C ALA A 141 12.01 -11.02 -3.67
N LEU A 142 11.69 -12.23 -3.18
CA LEU A 142 11.95 -12.63 -1.80
C LEU A 142 13.43 -12.89 -1.47
N GLU A 143 14.32 -13.07 -2.48
CA GLU A 143 15.76 -13.30 -2.25
C GLU A 143 16.46 -12.17 -1.46
N GLY A 144 15.94 -10.95 -1.49
CA GLY A 144 16.46 -9.80 -0.75
C GLY A 144 15.35 -8.82 -0.41
N TRP A 145 14.18 -9.32 -0.04
CA TRP A 145 13.01 -8.51 0.21
C TRP A 145 13.17 -7.58 1.42
N GLU A 146 12.76 -6.36 1.22
CA GLU A 146 12.42 -5.41 2.27
C GLU A 146 11.10 -4.75 1.86
N ASP A 147 10.18 -4.57 2.80
CA ASP A 147 8.91 -3.90 2.53
C ASP A 147 9.10 -2.53 1.89
N VAL A 148 8.35 -2.28 0.84
CA VAL A 148 8.42 -1.03 0.09
C VAL A 148 7.56 0.01 0.79
N LEU A 149 8.19 0.82 1.62
CA LEU A 149 7.53 1.78 2.49
C LEU A 149 8.03 3.19 2.18
N TYR A 150 7.12 4.11 1.87
CA TYR A 150 7.47 5.53 1.90
C TYR A 150 7.37 6.02 3.34
N ARG A 151 8.50 6.36 3.94
CA ARG A 151 8.62 6.72 5.35
C ARG A 151 8.61 8.23 5.56
N PHE A 152 7.99 8.67 6.66
CA PHE A 152 8.01 10.04 7.11
C PHE A 152 8.90 10.19 8.34
N ASP A 153 9.63 11.30 8.42
CA ASP A 153 10.64 11.53 9.48
C ASP A 153 10.03 12.05 10.79
N GLY A 154 8.80 12.59 10.73
CA GLY A 154 8.14 13.18 11.89
C GLY A 154 8.73 14.53 12.34
N GLY A 155 9.54 15.18 11.51
CA GLY A 155 10.27 16.40 11.86
C GLY A 155 9.41 17.66 11.82
N ASN A 156 9.12 18.19 10.65
CA ASN A 156 8.28 19.36 10.45
C ASN A 156 7.26 19.12 9.35
N GLY A 157 6.35 20.05 9.09
CA GLY A 157 5.13 19.87 8.32
C GLY A 157 5.20 18.94 7.11
N ALA A 158 6.15 19.16 6.19
CA ALA A 158 6.31 18.37 4.97
C ALA A 158 6.93 16.99 5.22
N GLN A 159 7.55 16.77 6.37
CA GLN A 159 8.20 15.51 6.76
C GLN A 159 7.31 14.65 7.65
N ASN A 160 6.13 15.14 8.03
CA ASN A 160 5.14 14.39 8.77
C ASN A 160 4.23 13.60 7.82
N SER A 161 3.81 12.43 8.29
CA SER A 161 2.77 11.68 7.59
C SER A 161 1.51 12.54 7.46
N PRO A 162 0.87 12.61 6.28
CA PRO A 162 -0.40 13.31 6.10
C PRO A 162 -1.52 12.76 7.00
N TRP A 163 -1.36 11.55 7.51
CA TRP A 163 -2.25 10.90 8.47
C TRP A 163 -1.82 11.12 9.93
N GLY A 164 -0.66 11.73 10.16
CA GLY A 164 -0.12 12.04 11.48
C GLY A 164 -0.76 13.27 12.13
N GLU A 165 -0.64 13.39 13.45
CA GLU A 165 -1.21 14.50 14.19
C GLU A 165 -0.63 15.86 13.83
N ALA A 166 0.71 15.89 13.64
CA ALA A 166 1.41 17.13 13.38
C ALA A 166 1.15 17.70 11.98
N PHE A 167 0.62 16.90 11.05
CA PHE A 167 0.32 17.37 9.68
C PHE A 167 -0.71 18.51 9.67
N GLY A 168 -1.56 18.59 10.69
CA GLY A 168 -2.55 19.63 10.85
C GLY A 168 -2.09 20.85 11.65
N SER A 169 -0.88 20.86 12.21
CA SER A 169 -0.38 21.95 13.04
C SER A 169 0.16 23.08 12.17
N THR A 170 -0.42 24.29 12.33
CA THR A 170 0.07 25.51 11.68
C THR A 170 1.46 25.90 12.17
N GLU A 171 1.83 25.54 13.39
CA GLU A 171 3.16 25.76 13.96
C GLU A 171 4.26 24.95 13.27
N GLN A 172 3.88 23.83 12.62
CA GLN A 172 4.80 22.95 11.91
C GLN A 172 4.68 23.05 10.39
N GLY A 173 3.99 24.07 9.86
CA GLY A 173 3.86 24.28 8.43
C GLY A 173 2.90 23.30 7.72
N GLY A 174 2.05 22.63 8.48
CA GLY A 174 1.01 21.75 7.93
C GLY A 174 -0.20 22.52 7.38
N LEU A 175 -1.11 21.81 6.72
CA LEU A 175 -2.35 22.35 6.13
C LEU A 175 -3.40 22.77 7.18
N GLY A 176 -3.06 22.68 8.45
CA GLY A 176 -3.96 22.96 9.57
C GLY A 176 -4.85 21.75 9.92
N TRP A 177 -5.36 21.78 11.14
CA TRP A 177 -6.27 20.76 11.68
C TRP A 177 -7.46 20.43 10.76
N GLU A 178 -7.94 21.42 10.02
CA GLU A 178 -9.09 21.29 9.11
C GLU A 178 -8.85 20.30 7.97
N GLY A 179 -7.66 20.28 7.36
CA GLY A 179 -7.34 19.36 6.27
C GLY A 179 -7.38 17.89 6.71
N ARG A 180 -6.75 17.58 7.84
CA ARG A 180 -6.76 16.24 8.44
C ARG A 180 -8.13 15.87 9.01
N GLY A 181 -8.75 16.80 9.74
CA GLY A 181 -10.07 16.61 10.33
C GLY A 181 -11.11 16.25 9.27
N ASN A 182 -11.08 16.94 8.13
CA ASN A 182 -12.01 16.65 7.04
C ASN A 182 -11.76 15.33 6.35
N MET A 183 -10.51 14.93 6.10
CA MET A 183 -10.19 13.65 5.44
C MET A 183 -10.50 12.44 6.33
N LEU A 184 -10.05 12.45 7.58
CA LEU A 184 -10.16 11.29 8.46
C LEU A 184 -11.45 11.24 9.26
N ASN A 185 -12.02 12.41 9.59
CA ASN A 185 -13.33 12.46 10.22
C ASN A 185 -14.49 12.15 9.25
N SER A 186 -14.26 12.28 7.95
CA SER A 186 -15.23 11.88 6.92
C SER A 186 -15.05 10.44 6.47
N ALA A 187 -13.95 9.78 6.84
CA ALA A 187 -13.74 8.36 6.57
C ALA A 187 -14.43 7.54 7.65
N VAL A 188 -15.44 6.78 7.25
CA VAL A 188 -16.18 5.85 8.13
C VAL A 188 -16.02 4.42 7.62
N PRO A 189 -15.94 3.43 8.53
CA PRO A 189 -15.84 2.04 8.11
C PRO A 189 -17.12 1.60 7.40
N THR A 190 -16.99 0.86 6.31
CA THR A 190 -18.12 0.28 5.60
C THR A 190 -18.56 -1.01 6.29
N LYS A 191 -19.85 -1.38 6.09
CA LYS A 191 -20.39 -2.65 6.55
C LYS A 191 -19.55 -3.83 6.04
N TYR A 192 -19.18 -3.83 4.76
CA TYR A 192 -18.36 -4.88 4.18
C TYR A 192 -17.03 -5.05 4.93
N PHE A 193 -16.33 -3.96 5.20
CA PHE A 193 -15.06 -4.00 5.92
C PHE A 193 -15.24 -4.54 7.34
N MET A 194 -16.24 -4.04 8.07
CA MET A 194 -16.46 -4.44 9.46
C MET A 194 -16.91 -5.90 9.58
N GLU A 195 -17.89 -6.33 8.79
CA GLU A 195 -18.42 -7.69 8.87
C GLU A 195 -17.51 -8.73 8.23
N ASN A 196 -17.02 -8.47 7.01
CA ASN A 196 -16.31 -9.50 6.24
C ASN A 196 -14.80 -9.51 6.47
N ILE A 197 -14.22 -8.40 6.89
CA ILE A 197 -12.77 -8.30 7.16
C ILE A 197 -12.50 -8.43 8.65
N LEU A 198 -13.22 -7.69 9.49
CA LEU A 198 -12.96 -7.65 10.93
C LEU A 198 -13.89 -8.56 11.77
N GLY A 199 -14.89 -9.16 11.17
CA GLY A 199 -15.84 -10.05 11.88
C GLY A 199 -16.76 -9.34 12.88
N VAL A 200 -16.93 -8.02 12.73
CA VAL A 200 -17.77 -7.20 13.61
C VAL A 200 -19.16 -7.04 12.99
N PHE A 201 -20.17 -7.62 13.62
CA PHE A 201 -21.54 -7.57 13.14
C PHE A 201 -22.39 -6.52 13.87
N GLU A 202 -23.33 -5.91 13.16
CA GLU A 202 -24.14 -4.76 13.56
C GLU A 202 -25.00 -4.96 14.80
N SER A 203 -25.20 -6.16 15.24
CA SER A 203 -26.06 -6.39 16.39
C SER A 203 -25.46 -5.92 17.71
N HIS A 204 -24.68 -4.86 17.66
CA HIS A 204 -24.36 -4.02 18.79
C HIS A 204 -23.74 -4.73 19.99
N ASN A 205 -22.48 -4.66 20.19
CA ASN A 205 -21.75 -5.26 21.32
C ASN A 205 -21.86 -6.79 21.44
N ASN A 206 -22.43 -7.44 20.46
CA ASN A 206 -22.54 -8.87 20.44
C ASN A 206 -21.53 -9.49 19.47
N LEU A 207 -20.31 -9.46 19.86
CA LEU A 207 -19.31 -10.43 19.44
C LEU A 207 -19.70 -11.80 19.97
N LYS A 208 -20.92 -12.22 19.64
CA LYS A 208 -21.49 -13.46 20.13
C LYS A 208 -20.82 -14.64 19.47
N GLY A 209 -19.68 -15.05 20.03
CA GLY A 209 -19.05 -16.32 19.71
C GLY A 209 -18.29 -16.36 18.39
N TRP A 210 -18.08 -15.22 17.74
CA TRP A 210 -17.16 -15.06 16.62
C TRP A 210 -15.87 -14.43 17.14
N ALA A 211 -14.75 -14.97 16.77
CA ALA A 211 -13.47 -14.35 17.07
C ALA A 211 -13.37 -13.07 16.21
N GLU A 212 -13.34 -11.91 16.87
CA GLU A 212 -12.98 -10.66 16.20
C GLU A 212 -11.58 -10.76 15.64
N ASP A 213 -11.37 -10.05 14.54
CA ASP A 213 -10.00 -9.84 14.08
C ASP A 213 -9.24 -9.00 15.15
N PRO A 214 -8.18 -9.55 15.72
CA PRO A 214 -7.47 -8.86 16.80
C PRO A 214 -6.80 -7.54 16.36
N ARG A 215 -6.68 -7.28 15.06
CA ARG A 215 -6.13 -6.04 14.53
C ARG A 215 -7.09 -4.86 14.62
N ILE A 216 -8.35 -5.06 15.02
CA ILE A 216 -9.36 -3.99 15.04
C ILE A 216 -8.89 -2.76 15.83
N LEU A 217 -8.27 -2.96 17.01
CA LEU A 217 -7.78 -1.86 17.82
C LEU A 217 -6.51 -1.19 17.25
N ALA A 218 -5.82 -1.82 16.30
CA ALA A 218 -4.74 -1.21 15.57
C ALA A 218 -5.24 -0.26 14.47
N PHE A 219 -6.47 -0.48 13.98
CA PHE A 219 -7.06 0.33 12.93
C PHE A 219 -7.95 1.45 13.46
N MET A 220 -8.71 1.18 14.52
CA MET A 220 -9.71 2.13 15.02
C MET A 220 -10.07 1.90 16.49
N SER A 221 -10.61 2.93 17.12
CA SER A 221 -11.21 2.85 18.46
C SER A 221 -12.65 3.32 18.40
N ALA A 222 -13.50 2.77 19.26
CA ALA A 222 -14.86 3.25 19.47
C ALA A 222 -14.81 4.73 19.92
N ARG A 223 -15.76 5.53 19.46
CA ARG A 223 -15.98 6.88 19.98
C ARG A 223 -17.08 6.88 21.00
N PRO A 224 -16.97 7.69 22.06
CA PRO A 224 -18.09 7.98 22.95
C PRO A 224 -19.23 8.57 22.12
N GLY A 225 -20.45 8.08 22.34
CA GLY A 225 -21.63 8.68 21.76
C GLY A 225 -21.82 10.15 22.22
N PRO A 226 -22.65 10.94 21.52
CA PRO A 226 -22.95 12.31 21.93
C PRO A 226 -23.38 12.41 23.39
N SER A 227 -22.94 13.43 24.11
CA SER A 227 -23.38 13.68 25.48
C SER A 227 -24.90 13.61 25.61
N GLY A 228 -25.41 12.72 26.46
CA GLY A 228 -26.86 12.56 26.70
C GLY A 228 -27.52 11.38 25.96
N THR A 229 -26.78 10.60 25.18
CA THR A 229 -27.25 9.33 24.67
C THR A 229 -26.85 8.19 25.61
N SER A 230 -27.64 7.11 25.64
CA SER A 230 -27.32 5.88 26.40
C SER A 230 -26.16 5.08 25.82
N ASP A 231 -25.54 5.58 24.75
CA ASP A 231 -24.42 4.97 24.09
C ASP A 231 -23.15 5.16 24.92
N SER A 232 -22.70 4.10 25.54
CA SER A 232 -21.55 4.08 26.48
C SER A 232 -20.18 4.21 25.82
N GLY A 233 -20.12 4.56 24.54
CA GLY A 233 -18.85 4.75 23.82
C GLY A 233 -18.06 3.48 23.51
N THR A 234 -18.70 2.33 23.62
CA THR A 234 -18.06 1.02 23.36
C THR A 234 -18.50 0.39 22.03
N GLU A 235 -19.36 1.06 21.29
CA GLU A 235 -19.90 0.51 20.04
C GLU A 235 -19.05 0.89 18.83
N MET A 236 -18.67 -0.13 18.05
CA MET A 236 -18.07 0.03 16.74
C MET A 236 -19.18 0.11 15.69
N ARG A 237 -19.55 1.33 15.29
CA ARG A 237 -20.58 1.55 14.27
C ARG A 237 -19.94 1.62 12.88
N TYR A 238 -20.73 1.25 11.87
CA TYR A 238 -20.31 1.31 10.48
C TYR A 238 -21.44 1.76 9.55
N LEU A 239 -21.08 2.21 8.35
CA LEU A 239 -22.02 2.67 7.34
C LEU A 239 -22.50 1.49 6.51
N ASP A 240 -23.81 1.31 6.44
CA ASP A 240 -24.41 0.44 5.42
C ASP A 240 -24.41 1.16 4.07
N THR A 241 -23.55 0.69 3.17
CA THR A 241 -23.34 1.28 1.84
C THR A 241 -24.58 1.21 0.94
N ASN A 242 -25.58 0.39 1.28
CA ASN A 242 -26.85 0.34 0.54
C ASN A 242 -27.74 1.57 0.77
N ILE A 243 -27.51 2.30 1.86
CA ILE A 243 -28.31 3.47 2.25
C ILE A 243 -27.66 4.77 1.78
N GLY A 244 -26.37 4.75 1.46
CA GLY A 244 -25.57 5.93 1.19
C GLY A 244 -25.24 6.73 2.45
N MET A 245 -24.45 7.79 2.32
CA MET A 245 -24.11 8.65 3.42
C MET A 245 -25.25 9.65 3.65
N ASP A 246 -26.02 9.47 4.71
CA ASP A 246 -26.95 10.50 5.17
C ASP A 246 -26.13 11.63 5.82
N VAL A 247 -26.24 12.83 5.27
CA VAL A 247 -25.59 14.03 5.80
C VAL A 247 -26.00 14.38 7.25
N SER A 248 -27.04 13.75 7.77
CA SER A 248 -27.46 13.87 9.18
C SER A 248 -26.63 13.00 10.13
N TYR A 249 -25.85 12.04 9.62
CA TYR A 249 -24.96 11.25 10.43
C TYR A 249 -23.77 12.11 10.89
N LYS A 250 -23.75 12.40 12.17
CA LYS A 250 -22.59 13.04 12.77
C LYS A 250 -21.44 12.05 12.84
N VAL A 251 -20.30 12.49 12.35
CA VAL A 251 -19.03 11.75 12.37
C VAL A 251 -18.69 11.22 13.78
N ASP A 252 -19.17 11.90 14.81
CA ASP A 252 -18.98 11.55 16.22
C ASP A 252 -19.55 10.17 16.62
N ASN A 253 -20.39 9.56 15.79
CA ASN A 253 -20.99 8.26 16.05
C ASN A 253 -20.18 7.08 15.46
N TYR A 254 -19.10 7.36 14.72
CA TYR A 254 -18.29 6.32 14.10
C TYR A 254 -16.95 6.13 14.81
N PRO A 255 -16.32 4.98 14.69
CA PRO A 255 -14.98 4.74 15.23
C PRO A 255 -13.98 5.77 14.72
N THR A 256 -13.05 6.17 15.56
CA THR A 256 -11.91 6.99 15.12
C THR A 256 -10.83 6.13 14.49
N LEU A 257 -10.25 6.61 13.37
CA LEU A 257 -9.07 6.01 12.75
C LEU A 257 -7.75 6.38 13.48
N PHE A 258 -7.85 7.06 14.62
CA PHE A 258 -6.72 7.37 15.51
C PHE A 258 -6.84 6.57 16.81
N PRO A 259 -6.64 5.23 16.76
CA PRO A 259 -6.82 4.40 17.93
C PRO A 259 -5.78 4.71 18.99
N GLU A 260 -6.25 4.75 20.23
CA GLU A 260 -5.43 4.90 21.42
C GLU A 260 -5.75 3.77 22.41
N VAL A 261 -4.70 3.18 22.97
CA VAL A 261 -4.79 2.22 24.05
C VAL A 261 -3.96 2.76 25.21
N ASP A 262 -4.58 2.93 26.39
CA ASP A 262 -3.95 3.51 27.58
C ASP A 262 -3.28 4.88 27.31
N GLY A 263 -3.92 5.72 26.50
CA GLY A 263 -3.41 7.03 26.11
C GLY A 263 -2.24 7.02 25.14
N LYS A 264 -1.91 5.87 24.57
CA LYS A 264 -0.88 5.71 23.55
C LYS A 264 -1.50 5.43 22.19
N LYS A 265 -1.00 6.10 21.16
CA LYS A 265 -1.39 5.83 19.78
C LYS A 265 -0.79 4.51 19.32
N VAL A 266 -1.63 3.63 18.83
CA VAL A 266 -1.25 2.27 18.45
C VAL A 266 -1.21 2.05 16.93
N SER A 267 -1.92 2.86 16.14
CA SER A 267 -1.89 2.72 14.68
C SER A 267 -0.55 3.17 14.09
N VAL A 268 0.08 2.29 13.36
CA VAL A 268 1.33 2.58 12.63
C VAL A 268 1.13 3.56 11.46
N TYR A 269 -0.08 3.69 10.96
CA TYR A 269 -0.40 4.54 9.81
C TYR A 269 -0.71 5.98 10.19
N THR A 270 -1.21 6.23 11.40
CA THR A 270 -1.69 7.55 11.83
C THR A 270 -0.74 8.29 12.76
N GLN A 271 0.51 7.87 12.83
CA GLN A 271 1.58 8.55 13.54
C GLN A 271 2.30 9.56 12.64
N ASN A 272 2.95 10.57 13.22
CA ASN A 272 3.75 11.53 12.47
C ASN A 272 4.89 10.88 11.69
N THR A 273 5.46 9.81 12.23
CA THR A 273 6.46 8.93 11.62
C THR A 273 5.83 7.74 10.88
N GLY A 274 4.51 7.80 10.61
CA GLY A 274 3.82 6.77 9.87
C GLY A 274 4.42 6.55 8.48
N TYR A 275 4.04 5.47 7.84
CA TYR A 275 4.50 5.17 6.48
C TYR A 275 3.32 4.89 5.55
N VAL A 276 3.55 5.08 4.25
CA VAL A 276 2.65 4.61 3.20
C VAL A 276 3.21 3.31 2.66
N PRO A 277 2.50 2.18 2.83
CA PRO A 277 2.92 0.91 2.24
C PRO A 277 2.67 0.95 0.72
N LEU A 278 3.73 0.74 -0.07
CA LEU A 278 3.65 0.62 -1.51
C LEU A 278 3.58 -0.84 -1.94
N PHE A 279 4.31 -1.72 -1.22
CA PHE A 279 4.26 -3.16 -1.39
C PHE A 279 4.76 -3.86 -0.11
N LEU A 280 4.03 -4.87 0.34
CA LEU A 280 4.32 -5.59 1.57
C LEU A 280 4.64 -7.06 1.31
N GLU A 281 5.40 -7.69 2.20
CA GLU A 281 5.74 -9.11 2.09
C GLU A 281 4.48 -10.00 2.06
N GLU A 282 3.49 -9.67 2.88
CA GLU A 282 2.25 -10.43 2.90
C GLU A 282 1.52 -10.39 1.55
N GLU A 283 1.61 -9.30 0.78
CA GLU A 283 1.07 -9.26 -0.58
C GLU A 283 1.82 -10.21 -1.51
N LEU A 284 3.16 -10.26 -1.46
CA LEU A 284 3.96 -11.22 -2.23
C LEU A 284 3.59 -12.65 -1.92
N LEU A 285 3.44 -12.99 -0.65
CA LEU A 285 3.06 -14.34 -0.22
C LEU A 285 1.65 -14.70 -0.69
N LEU A 286 0.71 -13.75 -0.66
CA LEU A 286 -0.65 -13.97 -1.17
C LEU A 286 -0.67 -14.15 -2.68
N ILE A 287 0.10 -13.35 -3.44
CA ILE A 287 0.28 -13.53 -4.90
C ILE A 287 0.82 -14.94 -5.21
N LYS A 288 1.84 -15.37 -4.46
CA LYS A 288 2.41 -16.71 -4.60
C LYS A 288 1.42 -17.80 -4.22
N ALA A 289 0.67 -17.60 -3.12
CA ALA A 289 -0.35 -18.55 -2.66
C ALA A 289 -1.43 -18.76 -3.73
N GLU A 290 -1.90 -17.68 -4.35
CA GLU A 290 -2.91 -17.73 -5.39
C GLU A 290 -2.39 -18.47 -6.63
N ALA A 291 -1.21 -18.14 -7.13
CA ALA A 291 -0.60 -18.85 -8.25
C ALA A 291 -0.32 -20.34 -7.94
N THR A 292 0.10 -20.65 -6.71
CA THR A 292 0.34 -22.02 -6.25
C THR A 292 -0.96 -22.82 -6.15
N TYR A 293 -2.04 -22.20 -5.68
CA TYR A 293 -3.37 -22.82 -5.63
C TYR A 293 -3.84 -23.24 -7.03
N TRP A 294 -3.73 -22.31 -8.00
CA TRP A 294 -4.12 -22.58 -9.38
C TRP A 294 -3.18 -23.56 -10.11
N SER A 295 -1.95 -23.70 -9.64
CA SER A 295 -1.03 -24.77 -10.08
C SER A 295 -1.39 -26.15 -9.50
N GLY A 296 -2.39 -26.24 -8.60
CA GLY A 296 -2.88 -27.48 -8.02
C GLY A 296 -2.29 -27.84 -6.67
N ASP A 297 -1.27 -27.13 -6.16
CA ASP A 297 -0.68 -27.37 -4.83
C ASP A 297 -1.41 -26.58 -3.73
N LYS A 298 -2.60 -27.05 -3.39
CA LYS A 298 -3.44 -26.43 -2.37
C LYS A 298 -2.85 -26.44 -0.95
N PRO A 299 -2.12 -27.50 -0.50
CA PRO A 299 -1.48 -27.48 0.82
C PRO A 299 -0.44 -26.37 0.95
N THR A 300 0.44 -26.21 -0.04
CA THR A 300 1.45 -25.13 -0.04
C THR A 300 0.79 -23.75 -0.12
N ALA A 301 -0.24 -23.59 -0.96
CA ALA A 301 -0.99 -22.34 -1.05
C ALA A 301 -1.58 -21.94 0.31
N ARG A 302 -2.18 -22.89 1.05
CA ARG A 302 -2.70 -22.64 2.40
C ARG A 302 -1.59 -22.21 3.37
N SER A 303 -0.44 -22.90 3.33
CA SER A 303 0.69 -22.54 4.20
C SER A 303 1.19 -21.10 3.95
N LEU A 304 1.30 -20.70 2.68
CA LEU A 304 1.69 -19.34 2.30
C LEU A 304 0.67 -18.30 2.77
N THR A 305 -0.63 -18.61 2.68
CA THR A 305 -1.69 -17.71 3.18
C THR A 305 -1.60 -17.54 4.70
N MET A 306 -1.34 -18.61 5.45
CA MET A 306 -1.15 -18.54 6.90
C MET A 306 0.08 -17.73 7.28
N GLN A 307 1.20 -17.95 6.57
CA GLN A 307 2.41 -17.16 6.77
C GLN A 307 2.19 -15.67 6.52
N ALA A 308 1.46 -15.31 5.45
CA ALA A 308 1.11 -13.92 5.18
C ALA A 308 0.27 -13.30 6.31
N ALA A 309 -0.67 -14.07 6.87
CA ALA A 309 -1.49 -13.62 8.00
C ALA A 309 -0.63 -13.40 9.26
N GLU A 310 0.28 -14.32 9.58
CA GLU A 310 1.20 -14.21 10.72
C GLU A 310 2.07 -12.94 10.61
N ILE A 311 2.70 -12.70 9.46
CA ILE A 311 3.50 -11.49 9.22
C ILE A 311 2.66 -10.23 9.41
N ASN A 312 1.42 -10.24 8.92
CA ASN A 312 0.54 -9.08 9.09
C ASN A 312 0.14 -8.85 10.54
N PHE A 313 -0.14 -9.90 11.32
CA PHE A 313 -0.39 -9.77 12.76
C PHE A 313 0.82 -9.19 13.50
N ASP A 314 2.02 -9.67 13.19
CA ASP A 314 3.26 -9.19 13.80
C ASP A 314 3.52 -7.71 13.46
N ARG A 315 3.18 -7.28 12.25
CA ARG A 315 3.29 -5.88 11.82
C ARG A 315 2.53 -4.92 12.73
N PHE A 316 1.36 -5.32 13.20
CA PHE A 316 0.54 -4.51 14.09
C PHE A 316 0.94 -4.60 15.56
N ASN A 317 1.95 -5.43 15.90
CA ASN A 317 2.47 -5.58 17.26
C ASN A 317 1.35 -5.76 18.29
N LEU A 318 0.51 -6.76 18.09
CA LEU A 318 -0.69 -6.98 18.89
C LEU A 318 -0.39 -7.21 20.38
N SER A 319 0.81 -7.69 20.71
CA SER A 319 1.26 -7.82 22.10
C SER A 319 1.35 -6.46 22.82
N SER A 320 1.63 -5.37 22.11
CA SER A 320 1.62 -4.02 22.68
C SER A 320 0.21 -3.49 22.93
N ILE A 321 -0.79 -4.02 22.19
CA ILE A 321 -2.20 -3.63 22.30
C ILE A 321 -2.90 -4.43 23.38
N TYR A 322 -2.69 -5.75 23.42
CA TYR A 322 -3.43 -6.69 24.28
C TYR A 322 -2.59 -7.21 25.47
N GLY A 323 -1.32 -6.82 25.59
CA GLY A 323 -0.41 -7.30 26.61
C GLY A 323 0.08 -8.73 26.36
N SER A 324 0.82 -9.30 27.32
CA SER A 324 1.46 -10.62 27.22
C SER A 324 0.50 -11.82 27.16
N SER A 325 -0.80 -11.58 27.23
CA SER A 325 -1.82 -12.64 27.08
C SER A 325 -2.14 -12.97 25.61
N TYR A 326 -1.50 -12.29 24.67
CA TYR A 326 -1.70 -12.45 23.22
C TYR A 326 -0.51 -13.16 22.54
N THR A 327 0.04 -14.14 23.18
CA THR A 327 1.10 -15.01 22.56
C THR A 327 0.52 -16.38 22.25
#